data_c6d2282692da64302f7423fdc3629f0b
#
_entry.id   c6d2282692da64302f7423fdc3629f0b
#
_cell.length_a   1.000
_cell.length_b   1.000
_cell.length_c   1.000
_cell.angle_alpha   90.00
_cell.angle_beta   90.00
_cell.angle_gamma   90.00
#
_symmetry.space_group_name_H-M   'P 1'
#
loop_
_entity.id
_entity.type
_entity.pdbx_description
1 polymer ?
#
loop_
_entity_poly.entity_id
_entity_poly.type
_entity_poly.pdbx_seq_one_letter_code
_entity_poly.pdbx_strand_id
1 'polypeptide(L)'
;AGDQGIMIGYACRDNELFLPQEYYLSRELNKHIFSRYPYDGKTQVTMNGNSLRVVASFQNAPADDLVALVLEYFEDYPHYHIEELHCNPAGDWNIGGFTADAGVTGRKLAVDNYGPRVPLGGGAFSGKDCTKVDRSAAYMARRIAVDILEARPKVQEVFVQLAYAIGYNEPLQASAIVDGEHEFIKGYDLSPQGIIDFLE
;
A
#
# COMPACT_ATOMS: atom_id res chain seq x y z
N ALA A 1 -7.58 -7.14 -23.45
CA ALA A 1 -7.33 -7.68 -22.10
C ALA A 1 -7.96 -9.06 -21.95
N GLY A 2 -7.28 -9.97 -21.26
CA GLY A 2 -7.80 -11.30 -20.91
C GLY A 2 -8.64 -11.32 -19.64
N ASP A 3 -8.87 -10.17 -19.02
CA ASP A 3 -9.62 -9.98 -17.79
C ASP A 3 -10.37 -8.65 -17.81
N GLN A 4 -11.23 -8.44 -16.82
CA GLN A 4 -11.97 -7.21 -16.64
C GLN A 4 -11.89 -6.73 -15.20
N GLY A 5 -11.93 -5.40 -15.00
CA GLY A 5 -11.87 -4.80 -13.68
C GLY A 5 -11.48 -3.33 -13.75
N ILE A 6 -11.49 -2.69 -12.59
CA ILE A 6 -10.99 -1.33 -12.42
C ILE A 6 -9.72 -1.39 -11.58
N MET A 7 -8.59 -1.03 -12.18
CA MET A 7 -7.29 -1.00 -11.53
C MET A 7 -7.02 0.40 -11.01
N ILE A 8 -6.53 0.47 -9.78
CA ILE A 8 -6.34 1.72 -9.06
C ILE A 8 -4.86 2.01 -8.91
N GLY A 9 -4.48 3.26 -9.17
CA GLY A 9 -3.20 3.83 -8.80
C GLY A 9 -3.42 5.05 -7.92
N TYR A 10 -2.51 5.28 -6.98
CA TYR A 10 -2.57 6.42 -6.07
C TYR A 10 -1.18 6.94 -5.74
N ALA A 11 -1.03 8.24 -5.59
CA ALA A 11 0.17 8.89 -5.09
C ALA A 11 -0.21 10.17 -4.34
N CYS A 12 0.46 10.45 -3.23
CA CYS A 12 0.29 11.68 -2.47
C CYS A 12 1.63 12.19 -1.92
N ARG A 13 1.67 13.48 -1.50
CA ARG A 13 2.90 14.11 -0.98
C ARG A 13 3.07 13.99 0.52
N ASP A 14 2.55 12.94 1.13
CA ASP A 14 2.65 12.75 2.57
C ASP A 14 4.08 12.36 3.01
N ASN A 15 4.85 11.71 2.14
CA ASN A 15 6.23 11.25 2.39
C ASN A 15 6.99 11.03 1.07
N GLU A 16 8.28 10.67 1.17
CA GLU A 16 9.18 10.46 0.03
C GLU A 16 8.78 9.28 -0.87
N LEU A 17 7.97 8.34 -0.38
CA LEU A 17 7.45 7.22 -1.17
C LEU A 17 6.09 7.53 -1.81
N PHE A 18 5.57 8.75 -1.65
CA PHE A 18 4.25 9.14 -2.18
C PHE A 18 3.11 8.21 -1.77
N LEU A 19 3.13 7.74 -0.53
CA LEU A 19 2.14 6.84 0.04
C LEU A 19 1.31 7.55 1.13
N PRO A 20 0.07 7.09 1.43
CA PRO A 20 -0.65 7.58 2.60
C PRO A 20 0.20 7.46 3.86
N GLN A 21 0.28 8.52 4.67
CA GLN A 21 1.22 8.60 5.79
C GLN A 21 0.98 7.51 6.84
N GLU A 22 -0.26 7.21 7.17
CA GLU A 22 -0.60 6.15 8.12
C GLU A 22 -0.17 4.76 7.61
N TYR A 23 -0.29 4.51 6.31
CA TYR A 23 0.18 3.29 5.67
C TYR A 23 1.71 3.22 5.67
N TYR A 24 2.37 4.32 5.30
CA TYR A 24 3.83 4.43 5.30
C TYR A 24 4.40 4.13 6.69
N LEU A 25 3.92 4.84 7.73
CA LEU A 25 4.39 4.64 9.10
C LEU A 25 4.17 3.21 9.59
N SER A 26 2.98 2.65 9.31
CA SER A 26 2.68 1.27 9.71
C SER A 26 3.61 0.26 9.02
N ARG A 27 3.85 0.43 7.72
CA ARG A 27 4.72 -0.45 6.93
C ARG A 27 6.18 -0.37 7.36
N GLU A 28 6.71 0.83 7.55
CA GLU A 28 8.11 1.01 7.92
C GLU A 28 8.36 0.60 9.39
N LEU A 29 7.40 0.85 10.29
CA LEU A 29 7.42 0.32 11.65
C LEU A 29 7.46 -1.22 11.66
N ASN A 30 6.66 -1.86 10.79
CA ASN A 30 6.67 -3.33 10.67
C ASN A 30 8.05 -3.84 10.27
N LYS A 31 8.70 -3.21 9.29
CA LYS A 31 10.06 -3.56 8.86
C LYS A 31 11.09 -3.33 9.97
N HIS A 32 10.96 -2.22 10.72
CA HIS A 32 11.85 -1.91 11.82
C HIS A 32 11.80 -3.02 12.89
N ILE A 33 10.60 -3.41 13.32
CA ILE A 33 10.41 -4.50 14.28
C ILE A 33 10.90 -5.84 13.70
N PHE A 34 10.54 -6.15 12.43
CA PHE A 34 10.96 -7.38 11.75
C PHE A 34 12.49 -7.53 11.67
N SER A 35 13.23 -6.45 11.61
CA SER A 35 14.70 -6.50 11.59
C SER A 35 15.30 -7.12 12.88
N ARG A 36 14.59 -7.05 13.99
CA ARG A 36 14.97 -7.65 15.29
C ARG A 36 14.25 -8.96 15.57
N TYR A 37 12.99 -9.06 15.17
CA TYR A 37 12.12 -10.21 15.32
C TYR A 37 11.62 -10.68 13.96
N PRO A 38 12.39 -11.47 13.19
CA PRO A 38 12.07 -11.86 11.81
C PRO A 38 11.03 -12.99 11.77
N TYR A 39 9.91 -12.76 12.38
CA TYR A 39 8.78 -13.69 12.49
C TYR A 39 7.48 -13.03 12.09
N ASP A 40 6.36 -13.72 12.19
CA ASP A 40 5.04 -13.17 11.91
C ASP A 40 4.75 -11.96 12.81
N GLY A 41 4.21 -10.92 12.19
CA GLY A 41 3.87 -9.70 12.91
C GLY A 41 2.89 -8.83 12.17
N LYS A 42 2.24 -7.97 12.93
CA LYS A 42 1.29 -6.97 12.43
C LYS A 42 1.51 -5.66 13.13
N THR A 43 1.42 -4.58 12.36
CA THR A 43 1.42 -3.21 12.86
C THR A 43 0.20 -2.47 12.36
N GLN A 44 -0.28 -1.55 13.16
CA GLN A 44 -1.37 -0.65 12.80
C GLN A 44 -1.04 0.75 13.33
N VAL A 45 -1.26 1.76 12.50
CA VAL A 45 -1.15 3.16 12.88
C VAL A 45 -2.46 3.85 12.51
N THR A 46 -3.09 4.48 13.49
CA THR A 46 -4.25 5.35 13.30
C THR A 46 -3.82 6.77 13.63
N MET A 47 -4.12 7.70 12.72
CA MET A 47 -3.71 9.10 12.83
C MET A 47 -4.92 10.01 13.05
N ASN A 48 -4.77 10.97 13.96
CA ASN A 48 -5.66 12.11 14.12
C ASN A 48 -4.80 13.38 14.24
N GLY A 49 -4.55 14.03 13.09
CA GLY A 49 -3.51 15.06 13.04
C GLY A 49 -2.15 14.46 13.41
N ASN A 50 -1.50 15.03 14.42
CA ASN A 50 -0.21 14.55 14.91
C ASN A 50 -0.34 13.53 16.06
N SER A 51 -1.56 13.20 16.48
CA SER A 51 -1.82 12.17 17.50
C SER A 51 -1.94 10.80 16.86
N LEU A 52 -1.23 9.82 17.42
CA LEU A 52 -1.16 8.44 16.90
C LEU A 52 -1.68 7.45 17.91
N ARG A 53 -2.41 6.45 17.42
CA ARG A 53 -2.65 5.19 18.10
C ARG A 53 -1.92 4.09 17.37
N VAL A 54 -1.07 3.36 18.08
CA VAL A 54 -0.17 2.36 17.51
C VAL A 54 -0.45 1.00 18.13
N VAL A 55 -0.58 0.00 17.28
CA VAL A 55 -0.67 -1.41 17.70
C VAL A 55 0.44 -2.19 17.03
N ALA A 56 1.17 -2.99 17.81
CA ALA A 56 2.18 -3.93 17.32
C ALA A 56 1.98 -5.29 17.96
N SER A 57 1.96 -6.34 17.15
CA SER A 57 1.92 -7.73 17.62
C SER A 57 2.91 -8.56 16.82
N PHE A 58 3.90 -9.14 17.49
CA PHE A 58 4.95 -9.94 16.86
C PHE A 58 5.20 -11.23 17.60
N GLN A 59 5.36 -12.30 16.85
CA GLN A 59 5.77 -13.61 17.31
C GLN A 59 7.17 -13.54 17.93
N ASN A 60 7.34 -14.19 19.08
CA ASN A 60 8.61 -14.29 19.82
C ASN A 60 9.18 -12.93 20.31
N ALA A 61 8.42 -11.86 20.25
CA ALA A 61 8.82 -10.56 20.75
C ALA A 61 8.09 -10.27 22.08
N PRO A 62 8.81 -10.09 23.20
CA PRO A 62 8.20 -9.64 24.44
C PRO A 62 7.53 -8.27 24.29
N ALA A 63 6.41 -8.05 24.97
CA ALA A 63 5.66 -6.80 24.88
C ALA A 63 6.53 -5.58 25.23
N ASP A 64 7.40 -5.68 26.24
CA ASP A 64 8.30 -4.59 26.64
C ASP A 64 9.32 -4.24 25.55
N ASP A 65 9.85 -5.24 24.84
CA ASP A 65 10.76 -5.02 23.72
C ASP A 65 10.02 -4.35 22.54
N LEU A 66 8.77 -4.74 22.29
CA LEU A 66 7.96 -4.08 21.27
C LEU A 66 7.69 -2.61 21.61
N VAL A 67 7.41 -2.29 22.87
CA VAL A 67 7.27 -0.91 23.33
C VAL A 67 8.54 -0.13 23.02
N ALA A 68 9.71 -0.66 23.41
CA ALA A 68 11.00 0.00 23.17
C ALA A 68 11.25 0.23 21.66
N LEU A 69 11.00 -0.77 20.81
CA LEU A 69 11.20 -0.66 19.36
C LEU A 69 10.23 0.33 18.70
N VAL A 70 8.98 0.39 19.15
CA VAL A 70 8.03 1.39 18.65
C VAL A 70 8.49 2.80 19.02
N LEU A 71 8.90 3.03 20.27
CA LEU A 71 9.38 4.32 20.71
C LEU A 71 10.66 4.73 19.98
N GLU A 72 11.64 3.82 19.82
CA GLU A 72 12.85 4.01 19.04
C GLU A 72 12.52 4.44 17.59
N TYR A 73 11.59 3.76 16.92
CA TYR A 73 11.17 4.12 15.57
C TYR A 73 10.61 5.53 15.47
N PHE A 74 9.77 5.94 16.44
CA PHE A 74 9.16 7.25 16.41
C PHE A 74 10.05 8.40 16.89
N GLU A 75 11.28 8.14 17.38
CA GLU A 75 12.29 9.18 17.64
C GLU A 75 12.64 9.97 16.36
N ASP A 76 12.60 9.33 15.19
CA ASP A 76 12.80 9.99 13.90
C ASP A 76 11.62 10.89 13.47
N TYR A 77 10.50 10.82 14.19
CA TYR A 77 9.27 11.56 13.90
C TYR A 77 8.79 12.40 15.09
N PRO A 78 9.59 13.35 15.59
CA PRO A 78 9.32 14.07 16.87
C PRO A 78 8.07 14.96 16.86
N HIS A 79 7.47 15.19 15.68
CA HIS A 79 6.23 15.94 15.54
C HIS A 79 4.97 15.10 15.79
N TYR A 80 5.10 13.78 15.87
CA TYR A 80 4.00 12.91 16.26
C TYR A 80 4.00 12.63 17.75
N HIS A 81 2.80 12.49 18.30
CA HIS A 81 2.56 12.10 19.68
C HIS A 81 1.80 10.77 19.73
N ILE A 82 2.38 9.77 20.40
CA ILE A 82 1.70 8.49 20.61
C ILE A 82 0.74 8.65 21.79
N GLU A 83 -0.57 8.71 21.49
CA GLU A 83 -1.65 8.82 22.47
C GLU A 83 -1.94 7.46 23.12
N GLU A 84 -1.94 6.40 22.31
CA GLU A 84 -2.17 5.03 22.76
C GLU A 84 -1.17 4.08 22.10
N LEU A 85 -0.60 3.18 22.90
CA LEU A 85 0.31 2.14 22.43
C LEU A 85 -0.13 0.79 22.97
N HIS A 86 -0.35 -0.17 22.06
CA HIS A 86 -0.74 -1.53 22.40
C HIS A 86 0.27 -2.53 21.80
N CYS A 87 1.06 -3.18 22.63
CA CYS A 87 2.03 -4.20 22.23
C CYS A 87 1.59 -5.57 22.76
N ASN A 88 1.43 -6.54 21.85
CA ASN A 88 0.91 -7.88 22.16
C ASN A 88 -0.29 -7.85 23.12
N PRO A 89 -1.38 -7.12 22.83
CA PRO A 89 -2.45 -6.88 23.80
C PRO A 89 -3.19 -8.14 24.25
N ALA A 90 -3.04 -9.25 23.53
CA ALA A 90 -3.58 -10.57 23.91
C ALA A 90 -2.57 -11.45 24.66
N GLY A 91 -1.39 -10.90 24.97
CA GLY A 91 -0.25 -11.62 25.57
C GLY A 91 0.81 -12.02 24.52
N ASP A 92 2.00 -12.33 24.99
CA ASP A 92 3.10 -12.79 24.15
C ASP A 92 2.80 -14.14 23.54
N TRP A 93 3.26 -14.37 22.32
CA TRP A 93 2.96 -15.55 21.53
C TRP A 93 4.17 -16.05 20.75
N ASN A 94 4.24 -17.36 20.50
CA ASN A 94 5.39 -18.01 19.90
C ASN A 94 5.05 -18.99 18.76
N ILE A 95 3.78 -19.13 18.41
CA ILE A 95 3.34 -20.00 17.31
C ILE A 95 2.84 -19.12 16.18
N GLY A 96 3.51 -19.17 15.04
CA GLY A 96 3.18 -18.39 13.83
C GLY A 96 3.41 -19.20 12.55
N GLY A 97 3.36 -18.52 11.40
CA GLY A 97 3.53 -19.14 10.10
C GLY A 97 2.46 -20.16 9.77
N PHE A 98 2.81 -21.14 8.96
CA PHE A 98 1.87 -22.19 8.51
C PHE A 98 1.34 -23.08 9.63
N THR A 99 2.01 -23.12 10.77
CA THR A 99 1.56 -23.88 11.95
C THR A 99 0.37 -23.22 12.61
N ALA A 100 0.34 -21.88 12.63
CA ALA A 100 -0.78 -21.12 13.22
C ALA A 100 -1.92 -20.93 12.22
N ASP A 101 -1.59 -20.56 10.97
CA ASP A 101 -2.57 -20.31 9.93
C ASP A 101 -1.96 -20.61 8.55
N ALA A 102 -2.46 -21.65 7.92
CA ALA A 102 -2.08 -22.04 6.57
C ALA A 102 -2.81 -21.22 5.49
N GLY A 103 -3.04 -19.94 5.72
CA GLY A 103 -3.77 -19.02 4.85
C GLY A 103 -3.31 -19.04 3.38
N VAL A 104 -4.13 -18.53 2.52
CA VAL A 104 -3.81 -18.41 1.09
C VAL A 104 -3.34 -17.01 0.75
N THR A 105 -2.51 -16.91 -0.31
CA THR A 105 -1.95 -15.64 -0.77
C THR A 105 -3.03 -14.68 -1.27
N GLY A 106 -2.77 -13.38 -1.20
CA GLY A 106 -3.64 -12.34 -1.74
C GLY A 106 -4.88 -12.00 -0.92
N ARG A 107 -4.96 -12.44 0.34
CA ARG A 107 -6.10 -12.15 1.24
C ARG A 107 -6.02 -10.79 1.95
N LYS A 108 -4.95 -10.04 1.79
CA LYS A 108 -4.72 -8.75 2.46
C LYS A 108 -4.59 -7.62 1.43
N LEU A 109 -5.62 -7.44 0.61
CA LEU A 109 -5.62 -6.50 -0.51
C LEU A 109 -5.33 -5.05 -0.09
N ALA A 110 -5.87 -4.61 1.05
CA ALA A 110 -5.60 -3.25 1.55
C ALA A 110 -4.12 -3.07 1.93
N VAL A 111 -3.47 -4.11 2.49
CA VAL A 111 -2.03 -4.10 2.79
C VAL A 111 -1.19 -4.13 1.52
N ASP A 112 -1.61 -4.88 0.50
CA ASP A 112 -0.90 -4.99 -0.78
C ASP A 112 -1.01 -3.70 -1.63
N ASN A 113 -1.97 -2.82 -1.33
CA ASN A 113 -2.18 -1.55 -2.04
C ASN A 113 -1.72 -0.35 -1.19
N TYR A 114 -2.64 0.49 -0.72
CA TYR A 114 -2.35 1.78 -0.09
C TYR A 114 -2.96 1.93 1.30
N GLY A 115 -3.38 0.82 1.93
CA GLY A 115 -4.12 0.87 3.19
C GLY A 115 -5.60 1.28 3.01
N PRO A 116 -6.27 1.66 4.09
CA PRO A 116 -7.72 1.88 4.09
C PRO A 116 -8.17 3.21 3.48
N ARG A 117 -7.26 4.18 3.26
CA ARG A 117 -7.61 5.51 2.71
C ARG A 117 -8.04 5.44 1.25
N VAL A 118 -7.51 4.51 0.50
CA VAL A 118 -7.69 4.40 -0.95
C VAL A 118 -8.59 3.22 -1.29
N PRO A 119 -9.61 3.40 -2.14
CA PRO A 119 -10.43 2.29 -2.60
C PRO A 119 -9.61 1.18 -3.24
N LEU A 120 -10.06 -0.05 -3.07
CA LEU A 120 -9.49 -1.21 -3.74
C LEU A 120 -10.03 -1.31 -5.16
N GLY A 121 -9.16 -1.70 -6.11
CA GLY A 121 -9.54 -2.09 -7.46
C GLY A 121 -8.99 -3.47 -7.74
N GLY A 122 -9.27 -4.06 -8.88
CA GLY A 122 -8.68 -5.31 -9.33
C GLY A 122 -8.70 -6.47 -8.32
N GLY A 123 -7.96 -7.51 -8.66
CA GLY A 123 -7.76 -8.68 -7.83
C GLY A 123 -6.43 -8.70 -7.08
N ALA A 124 -6.13 -9.82 -6.42
CA ALA A 124 -4.85 -10.04 -5.75
C ALA A 124 -3.67 -9.97 -6.73
N PHE A 125 -2.53 -9.46 -6.26
CA PHE A 125 -1.29 -9.40 -7.04
C PHE A 125 -0.45 -10.67 -6.92
N SER A 126 -0.39 -11.24 -5.73
CA SER A 126 0.41 -12.44 -5.44
C SER A 126 0.06 -13.60 -6.36
N GLY A 127 1.08 -14.29 -6.88
CA GLY A 127 0.93 -15.45 -7.76
C GLY A 127 0.60 -15.11 -9.22
N LYS A 128 0.46 -13.83 -9.58
CA LYS A 128 0.22 -13.36 -10.94
C LYS A 128 1.52 -12.86 -11.59
N ASP A 129 1.72 -13.16 -12.86
CA ASP A 129 2.78 -12.61 -13.69
C ASP A 129 2.33 -11.32 -14.40
N CYS A 130 3.23 -10.70 -15.18
CA CYS A 130 2.96 -9.43 -15.89
C CYS A 130 1.87 -9.54 -16.97
N THR A 131 1.51 -10.75 -17.43
CA THR A 131 0.41 -10.94 -18.40
C THR A 131 -0.97 -10.76 -17.77
N LYS A 132 -1.06 -10.71 -16.45
CA LYS A 132 -2.31 -10.52 -15.72
C LYS A 132 -2.57 -9.04 -15.51
N VAL A 133 -3.57 -8.53 -16.19
CA VAL A 133 -3.95 -7.11 -16.18
C VAL A 133 -4.31 -6.59 -14.78
N ASP A 134 -4.88 -7.43 -13.92
CA ASP A 134 -5.11 -7.12 -12.52
C ASP A 134 -3.86 -6.59 -11.80
N ARG A 135 -2.72 -7.14 -12.13
CA ARG A 135 -1.43 -6.77 -11.55
C ARG A 135 -0.71 -5.71 -12.37
N SER A 136 -0.49 -5.95 -13.66
CA SER A 136 0.29 -5.05 -14.51
C SER A 136 -0.37 -3.67 -14.65
N ALA A 137 -1.69 -3.61 -14.84
CA ALA A 137 -2.40 -2.35 -14.94
C ALA A 137 -2.51 -1.61 -13.60
N ALA A 138 -2.51 -2.31 -12.46
CA ALA A 138 -2.43 -1.66 -11.15
C ALA A 138 -1.05 -0.99 -10.96
N TYR A 139 0.03 -1.65 -11.37
CA TYR A 139 1.37 -1.06 -11.34
C TYR A 139 1.50 0.12 -12.31
N MET A 140 0.92 0.00 -13.50
CA MET A 140 0.87 1.11 -14.46
C MET A 140 0.06 2.29 -13.93
N ALA A 141 -1.09 2.05 -13.33
CA ALA A 141 -1.89 3.09 -12.69
C ALA A 141 -1.10 3.81 -11.58
N ARG A 142 -0.35 3.07 -10.76
CA ARG A 142 0.58 3.65 -9.78
C ARG A 142 1.66 4.48 -10.44
N ARG A 143 2.28 3.99 -11.50
CA ARG A 143 3.31 4.71 -12.24
C ARG A 143 2.78 6.04 -12.79
N ILE A 144 1.61 6.03 -13.41
CA ILE A 144 0.96 7.24 -13.91
C ILE A 144 0.67 8.25 -12.78
N ALA A 145 0.18 7.75 -11.63
CA ALA A 145 -0.08 8.62 -10.48
C ALA A 145 1.19 9.33 -9.99
N VAL A 146 2.30 8.60 -9.92
CA VAL A 146 3.61 9.15 -9.53
C VAL A 146 4.11 10.15 -10.58
N ASP A 147 4.07 9.80 -11.87
CA ASP A 147 4.51 10.67 -12.97
C ASP A 147 3.77 12.02 -12.95
N ILE A 148 2.44 11.99 -12.75
CA ILE A 148 1.62 13.22 -12.66
C ILE A 148 2.04 14.05 -11.44
N LEU A 149 2.23 13.41 -10.29
CA LEU A 149 2.61 14.08 -9.05
C LEU A 149 3.99 14.72 -9.19
N GLU A 150 4.98 14.00 -9.74
CA GLU A 150 6.34 14.51 -9.95
C GLU A 150 6.39 15.66 -10.95
N ALA A 151 5.66 15.55 -12.05
CA ALA A 151 5.59 16.58 -13.09
C ALA A 151 4.90 17.87 -12.61
N ARG A 152 4.11 17.82 -11.55
CA ARG A 152 3.29 18.93 -11.04
C ARG A 152 3.57 19.23 -9.57
N PRO A 153 4.60 20.00 -9.20
CA PRO A 153 5.04 20.20 -7.81
C PRO A 153 3.98 20.75 -6.84
N LYS A 154 2.92 21.37 -7.34
CA LYS A 154 1.83 21.92 -6.52
C LYS A 154 0.73 20.91 -6.19
N VAL A 155 0.65 19.81 -6.95
CA VAL A 155 -0.34 18.74 -6.74
C VAL A 155 -0.01 17.98 -5.48
N GLN A 156 -1.03 17.70 -4.65
CA GLN A 156 -0.91 17.01 -3.38
C GLN A 156 -1.28 15.53 -3.48
N GLU A 157 -2.30 15.20 -4.28
CA GLU A 157 -2.69 13.81 -4.48
C GLU A 157 -3.17 13.52 -5.90
N VAL A 158 -2.96 12.29 -6.34
CA VAL A 158 -3.41 11.77 -7.63
C VAL A 158 -4.02 10.38 -7.43
N PHE A 159 -5.24 10.22 -7.90
CA PHE A 159 -5.95 8.95 -7.94
C PHE A 159 -6.21 8.56 -9.39
N VAL A 160 -5.71 7.41 -9.82
CA VAL A 160 -5.80 6.91 -11.20
C VAL A 160 -6.74 5.71 -11.27
N GLN A 161 -7.58 5.68 -12.29
CA GLN A 161 -8.46 4.56 -12.61
C GLN A 161 -8.25 4.11 -14.05
N LEU A 162 -7.99 2.81 -14.22
CA LEU A 162 -7.92 2.13 -15.51
C LEU A 162 -8.98 1.03 -15.53
N ALA A 163 -10.00 1.17 -16.37
CA ALA A 163 -11.10 0.20 -16.47
C ALA A 163 -10.94 -0.68 -17.72
N TYR A 164 -10.78 -1.97 -17.54
CA TYR A 164 -10.62 -2.95 -18.62
C TYR A 164 -11.85 -3.83 -18.78
N ALA A 165 -12.08 -4.27 -20.01
CA ALA A 165 -13.06 -5.29 -20.34
C ALA A 165 -12.40 -6.44 -21.14
N ILE A 166 -12.89 -7.65 -20.92
CA ILE A 166 -12.42 -8.84 -21.66
C ILE A 166 -12.59 -8.64 -23.16
N GLY A 167 -11.55 -8.99 -23.91
CA GLY A 167 -11.55 -8.93 -25.37
C GLY A 167 -11.15 -7.57 -25.98
N TYR A 168 -10.98 -6.53 -25.17
CA TYR A 168 -10.50 -5.23 -25.65
C TYR A 168 -9.01 -5.06 -25.34
N ASN A 169 -8.26 -4.49 -26.29
CA ASN A 169 -6.83 -4.23 -26.11
C ASN A 169 -6.60 -2.96 -25.26
N GLU A 170 -7.45 -1.95 -25.44
CA GLU A 170 -7.37 -0.70 -24.70
C GLU A 170 -8.34 -0.70 -23.51
N PRO A 171 -8.07 0.07 -22.44
CA PRO A 171 -9.05 0.27 -21.39
C PRO A 171 -10.27 1.02 -21.93
N LEU A 172 -11.44 0.70 -21.44
CA LEU A 172 -12.68 1.44 -21.72
C LEU A 172 -12.65 2.85 -21.13
N GLN A 173 -11.90 3.03 -20.05
CA GLN A 173 -11.69 4.31 -19.39
C GLN A 173 -10.29 4.36 -18.79
N ALA A 174 -9.61 5.51 -18.98
CA ALA A 174 -8.36 5.84 -18.32
C ALA A 174 -8.47 7.30 -17.83
N SER A 175 -8.57 7.47 -16.52
CA SER A 175 -8.80 8.78 -15.90
C SER A 175 -7.99 8.95 -14.63
N ALA A 176 -7.71 10.20 -14.28
CA ALA A 176 -7.11 10.60 -13.02
C ALA A 176 -8.02 11.62 -12.32
N ILE A 177 -7.99 11.60 -10.98
CA ILE A 177 -8.49 12.68 -10.14
C ILE A 177 -7.26 13.31 -9.51
N VAL A 178 -7.00 14.58 -9.85
CA VAL A 178 -5.83 15.34 -9.42
C VAL A 178 -6.30 16.47 -8.51
N ASP A 179 -6.01 16.38 -7.21
CA ASP A 179 -6.52 17.32 -6.20
C ASP A 179 -8.04 17.55 -6.30
N GLY A 180 -8.80 16.50 -6.61
CA GLY A 180 -10.27 16.53 -6.76
C GLY A 180 -10.77 16.83 -8.17
N GLU A 181 -9.92 17.24 -9.11
CA GLU A 181 -10.31 17.57 -10.49
C GLU A 181 -10.12 16.36 -11.43
N HIS A 182 -11.11 16.07 -12.25
CA HIS A 182 -11.09 14.96 -13.20
C HIS A 182 -10.30 15.30 -14.48
N GLU A 183 -9.37 14.42 -14.85
CA GLU A 183 -8.57 14.51 -16.07
C GLU A 183 -8.57 13.18 -16.83
N PHE A 184 -8.47 13.23 -18.17
CA PHE A 184 -8.23 12.04 -18.99
C PHE A 184 -6.72 11.79 -19.13
N ILE A 185 -6.32 10.53 -18.94
CA ILE A 185 -4.93 10.10 -19.13
C ILE A 185 -4.61 10.03 -20.62
N LYS A 186 -3.46 10.58 -21.00
CA LYS A 186 -2.94 10.59 -22.37
C LYS A 186 -1.44 10.30 -22.36
N GLY A 187 -0.93 9.81 -23.49
CA GLY A 187 0.51 9.66 -23.71
C GLY A 187 1.10 8.33 -23.25
N TYR A 188 0.26 7.37 -22.85
CA TYR A 188 0.67 6.02 -22.49
C TYR A 188 -0.01 5.00 -23.41
N ASP A 189 0.73 3.95 -23.79
CA ASP A 189 0.14 2.75 -24.37
C ASP A 189 -0.38 1.88 -23.23
N LEU A 190 -1.69 1.85 -23.04
CA LEU A 190 -2.37 1.15 -21.97
C LEU A 190 -2.90 -0.22 -22.40
N SER A 191 -2.50 -0.70 -23.59
CA SER A 191 -2.70 -2.10 -23.95
C SER A 191 -1.91 -3.03 -23.00
N PRO A 192 -2.33 -4.27 -22.76
CA PRO A 192 -1.58 -5.18 -21.89
C PRO A 192 -0.12 -5.35 -22.30
N GLN A 193 0.19 -5.39 -23.60
CA GLN A 193 1.57 -5.48 -24.07
C GLN A 193 2.31 -4.14 -23.87
N GLY A 194 1.69 -3.01 -24.18
CA GLY A 194 2.28 -1.69 -23.97
C GLY A 194 2.64 -1.42 -22.52
N ILE A 195 1.84 -1.91 -21.58
CA ILE A 195 2.16 -1.82 -20.14
C ILE A 195 3.40 -2.66 -19.79
N ILE A 196 3.48 -3.88 -20.31
CA ILE A 196 4.64 -4.76 -20.08
C ILE A 196 5.90 -4.08 -20.61
N ASP A 197 5.87 -3.65 -21.87
CA ASP A 197 7.02 -3.02 -22.54
C ASP A 197 7.46 -1.70 -21.84
N PHE A 198 6.52 -1.02 -21.19
CA PHE A 198 6.80 0.25 -20.48
C PHE A 198 7.39 0.04 -19.09
N LEU A 199 7.02 -1.04 -18.39
CA LEU A 199 7.43 -1.30 -17.00
C LEU A 199 8.66 -2.21 -16.88
N GLU A 200 9.13 -2.84 -17.98
CA GLU A 200 10.42 -3.54 -18.04
C GLU A 200 11.59 -2.54 -17.99
#